data_f27ff65c877a1522638694a5fa7eca44
#
_entry.id   f27ff65c877a1522638694a5fa7eca44
#
_cell.length_a   1.000
_cell.length_b   1.000
_cell.length_c   1.000
_cell.angle_alpha   90.00
_cell.angle_beta   90.00
_cell.angle_gamma   90.00
#
_symmetry.space_group_name_H-M   'P 1'
#
loop_
_entity.id
_entity.type
_entity.pdbx_description
1 polymer ?
#
loop_
_entity_poly.entity_id
_entity_poly.type
_entity_poly.pdbx_seq_one_letter_code
_entity_poly.pdbx_strand_id
1 'polypeptide(L)'
;VQALSLMAVVNPKIKTTVIEGGAFQQEVTEREIMAVPMVFLNGQVFGSGRMTLEEIVAKLDTGAAAREAAKLSAKDAYDVLIVGGGPAGAAAAVYAARKGIRTGVAAERFGGQVNDTLAIENYISVLETDGPKFAAALEAHTRAYGVDIMNLQRADKLIPAAQPGGLIEVQLANGGSLKA
;
A
#
# COMPACT_ATOMS: atom_id res chain seq x y z
N VAL A 1 -7.42 16.09 8.06
CA VAL A 1 -6.60 17.23 8.55
C VAL A 1 -5.14 16.80 8.68
N GLN A 2 -4.80 15.80 9.52
CA GLN A 2 -3.41 15.38 9.76
C GLN A 2 -2.62 15.05 8.47
N ALA A 3 -3.21 14.28 7.55
CA ALA A 3 -2.57 13.93 6.27
C ALA A 3 -2.21 15.18 5.44
N LEU A 4 -3.14 16.14 5.33
CA LEU A 4 -2.90 17.39 4.59
C LEU A 4 -1.82 18.25 5.25
N SER A 5 -1.84 18.35 6.58
CA SER A 5 -0.80 19.07 7.32
C SER A 5 0.58 18.43 7.11
N LEU A 6 0.66 17.10 7.16
CA LEU A 6 1.91 16.37 6.88
C LEU A 6 2.42 16.64 5.46
N MET A 7 1.55 16.62 4.47
CA MET A 7 1.92 16.93 3.07
C MET A 7 2.52 18.33 2.93
N ALA A 8 1.94 19.33 3.63
CA ALA A 8 2.46 20.70 3.60
C ALA A 8 3.83 20.83 4.29
N VAL A 9 4.09 20.03 5.33
CA VAL A 9 5.41 19.99 6.00
C VAL A 9 6.47 19.38 5.10
N VAL A 10 6.14 18.30 4.38
CA VAL A 10 7.09 17.56 3.54
C VAL A 10 7.33 18.23 2.19
N ASN A 11 6.35 18.98 1.66
CA ASN A 11 6.47 19.63 0.35
C ASN A 11 6.14 21.12 0.42
N PRO A 12 7.12 22.02 0.27
CA PRO A 12 6.93 23.48 0.38
C PRO A 12 6.02 24.07 -0.71
N LYS A 13 5.71 23.31 -1.76
CA LYS A 13 4.76 23.72 -2.81
C LYS A 13 3.30 23.48 -2.41
N ILE A 14 3.05 22.75 -1.33
CA ILE A 14 1.72 22.49 -0.80
C ILE A 14 1.45 23.46 0.35
N LYS A 15 0.39 24.24 0.23
CA LYS A 15 -0.12 25.09 1.31
C LYS A 15 -1.44 24.51 1.79
N THR A 16 -1.57 24.33 3.09
CA THR A 16 -2.79 23.81 3.71
C THR A 16 -3.33 24.83 4.71
N THR A 17 -4.59 25.17 4.58
CA THR A 17 -5.33 25.98 5.55
C THR A 17 -6.44 25.11 6.13
N VAL A 18 -6.54 25.10 7.45
CA VAL A 18 -7.61 24.38 8.17
C VAL A 18 -8.53 25.43 8.76
N ILE A 19 -9.81 25.34 8.42
CA ILE A 19 -10.86 26.27 8.89
C ILE A 19 -11.82 25.47 9.77
N GLU A 20 -12.06 25.98 10.97
CA GLU A 20 -13.04 25.43 11.89
C GLU A 20 -14.41 26.04 11.57
N GLY A 21 -15.37 25.19 11.13
CA GLY A 21 -16.64 25.66 10.59
C GLY A 21 -17.57 26.35 11.63
N GLY A 22 -17.44 25.99 12.90
CA GLY A 22 -18.21 26.63 13.96
C GLY A 22 -17.82 28.10 14.19
N ALA A 23 -16.52 28.39 14.08
CA ALA A 23 -15.99 29.75 14.21
C ALA A 23 -16.14 30.60 12.93
N PHE A 24 -16.19 29.94 11.75
CA PHE A 24 -16.21 30.61 10.45
C PHE A 24 -17.45 30.22 9.64
N GLN A 25 -18.64 30.50 10.19
CA GLN A 25 -19.93 30.15 9.59
C GLN A 25 -20.17 30.80 8.22
N GLN A 26 -19.59 31.95 7.96
CA GLN A 26 -19.67 32.61 6.66
C GLN A 26 -19.04 31.75 5.57
N GLU A 27 -17.84 31.20 5.81
CA GLU A 27 -17.17 30.29 4.89
C GLU A 27 -17.99 29.01 4.64
N VAL A 28 -18.64 28.48 5.67
CA VAL A 28 -19.51 27.30 5.56
C VAL A 28 -20.70 27.59 4.64
N THR A 29 -21.32 28.73 4.78
CA THR A 29 -22.49 29.15 3.97
C THR A 29 -22.09 29.46 2.53
N GLU A 30 -21.03 30.25 2.32
CA GLU A 30 -20.55 30.62 1.00
C GLU A 30 -20.10 29.44 0.16
N ARG A 31 -19.57 28.40 0.81
CA ARG A 31 -19.10 27.18 0.14
C ARG A 31 -20.11 26.04 0.14
N GLU A 32 -21.32 26.29 0.61
CA GLU A 32 -22.42 25.30 0.68
C GLU A 32 -21.99 23.98 1.36
N ILE A 33 -21.25 24.08 2.48
CA ILE A 33 -20.72 22.93 3.18
C ILE A 33 -21.81 22.23 3.97
N MET A 34 -22.25 21.06 3.50
CA MET A 34 -23.31 20.27 4.12
C MET A 34 -22.80 19.25 5.14
N ALA A 35 -21.51 18.90 5.09
CA ALA A 35 -20.90 17.92 5.99
C ALA A 35 -19.40 18.18 6.15
N VAL A 36 -18.87 17.82 7.33
CA VAL A 36 -17.45 17.96 7.63
C VAL A 36 -16.84 16.59 7.94
N PRO A 37 -15.55 16.38 7.66
CA PRO A 37 -14.62 17.30 6.99
C PRO A 37 -14.88 17.40 5.49
N MET A 38 -14.78 18.60 4.95
CA MET A 38 -14.77 18.85 3.51
C MET A 38 -13.42 19.42 3.09
N VAL A 39 -12.89 18.96 1.99
CA VAL A 39 -11.58 19.36 1.46
C VAL A 39 -11.76 20.06 0.13
N PHE A 40 -11.14 21.21 -0.01
CA PHE A 40 -11.08 21.98 -1.25
C PHE A 40 -9.64 22.00 -1.79
N LEU A 41 -9.48 21.91 -3.08
CA LEU A 41 -8.22 22.07 -3.79
C LEU A 41 -8.35 23.26 -4.76
N ASN A 42 -7.56 24.31 -4.54
CA ASN A 42 -7.62 25.52 -5.35
C ASN A 42 -9.03 26.11 -5.46
N GLY A 43 -9.80 26.06 -4.37
CA GLY A 43 -11.17 26.59 -4.29
C GLY A 43 -12.28 25.65 -4.77
N GLN A 44 -11.94 24.48 -5.34
CA GLN A 44 -12.93 23.51 -5.80
C GLN A 44 -13.05 22.33 -4.84
N VAL A 45 -14.24 21.74 -4.75
CA VAL A 45 -14.47 20.56 -3.91
C VAL A 45 -13.59 19.41 -4.38
N PHE A 46 -12.72 18.97 -3.49
CA PHE A 46 -11.80 17.86 -3.75
C PHE A 46 -12.33 16.53 -3.16
N GLY A 47 -12.96 16.60 -2.01
CA GLY A 47 -13.55 15.44 -1.37
C GLY A 47 -14.19 15.77 -0.03
N SER A 48 -15.00 14.84 0.47
CA SER A 48 -15.69 14.94 1.74
C SER A 48 -15.49 13.68 2.57
N GLY A 49 -15.65 13.79 3.89
CA GLY A 49 -15.44 12.72 4.83
C GLY A 49 -13.97 12.42 5.13
N ARG A 50 -13.73 11.32 5.82
CA ARG A 50 -12.38 10.90 6.20
C ARG A 50 -11.67 10.30 4.97
N MET A 51 -10.53 10.86 4.63
CA MET A 51 -9.64 10.36 3.57
C MET A 51 -8.27 10.03 4.16
N THR A 52 -7.67 8.94 3.69
CA THR A 52 -6.29 8.59 4.01
C THR A 52 -5.30 9.41 3.17
N LEU A 53 -4.03 9.40 3.56
CA LEU A 53 -2.97 10.06 2.79
C LEU A 53 -2.88 9.48 1.38
N GLU A 54 -2.97 8.17 1.27
CA GLU A 54 -2.89 7.43 0.01
C GLU A 54 -4.03 7.81 -0.94
N GLU A 55 -5.26 7.91 -0.43
CA GLU A 55 -6.43 8.35 -1.21
C GLU A 55 -6.27 9.79 -1.71
N ILE A 56 -5.74 10.67 -0.89
CA ILE A 56 -5.48 12.06 -1.28
C ILE A 56 -4.42 12.11 -2.36
N VAL A 57 -3.30 11.41 -2.19
CA VAL A 57 -2.20 11.37 -3.17
C VAL A 57 -2.68 10.77 -4.49
N ALA A 58 -3.43 9.67 -4.46
CA ALA A 58 -3.97 9.03 -5.66
C ALA A 58 -4.90 9.97 -6.46
N LYS A 59 -5.70 10.79 -5.76
CA LYS A 59 -6.55 11.79 -6.42
C LYS A 59 -5.77 12.99 -6.97
N LEU A 60 -4.64 13.36 -6.36
CA LEU A 60 -3.81 14.48 -6.80
C LEU A 60 -2.90 14.08 -7.97
N ASP A 61 -2.34 12.89 -7.92
CA ASP A 61 -1.40 12.39 -8.92
C ASP A 61 -2.02 11.25 -9.75
N THR A 62 -2.85 11.61 -10.71
CA THR A 62 -3.51 10.65 -11.61
C THR A 62 -2.53 9.85 -12.47
N GLY A 63 -1.28 10.26 -12.57
CA GLY A 63 -0.22 9.55 -13.29
C GLY A 63 0.60 8.58 -12.42
N ALA A 64 0.45 8.62 -11.09
CA ALA A 64 1.26 7.80 -10.18
C ALA A 64 1.07 6.31 -10.42
N ALA A 65 -0.18 5.86 -10.58
CA ALA A 65 -0.50 4.46 -10.84
C ALA A 65 0.15 3.94 -12.13
N ALA A 66 0.08 4.72 -13.20
CA ALA A 66 0.68 4.34 -14.48
C ALA A 66 2.22 4.29 -14.41
N ARG A 67 2.84 5.25 -13.71
CA ARG A 67 4.30 5.23 -13.50
C ARG A 67 4.74 4.04 -12.65
N GLU A 68 4.02 3.73 -11.60
CA GLU A 68 4.32 2.57 -10.76
C GLU A 68 4.10 1.26 -11.53
N ALA A 69 3.01 1.14 -12.30
CA ALA A 69 2.76 0.02 -13.19
C ALA A 69 3.91 -0.21 -14.19
N ALA A 70 4.38 0.86 -14.83
CA ALA A 70 5.52 0.78 -15.76
C ALA A 70 6.80 0.34 -15.04
N LYS A 71 7.08 0.88 -13.85
CA LYS A 71 8.25 0.52 -13.04
C LYS A 71 8.21 -0.96 -12.62
N LEU A 72 7.04 -1.46 -12.20
CA LEU A 72 6.87 -2.86 -11.82
C LEU A 72 7.03 -3.79 -13.02
N SER A 73 6.43 -3.43 -14.16
CA SER A 73 6.52 -4.23 -15.39
C SER A 73 7.94 -4.28 -15.99
N ALA A 74 8.78 -3.30 -15.65
CA ALA A 74 10.18 -3.26 -16.07
C ALA A 74 11.12 -4.09 -15.18
N LYS A 75 10.62 -4.66 -14.07
CA LYS A 75 11.44 -5.54 -13.21
C LYS A 75 11.75 -6.83 -13.94
N ASP A 76 12.99 -7.33 -13.74
CA ASP A 76 13.36 -8.66 -14.21
C ASP A 76 12.50 -9.74 -13.51
N ALA A 77 12.31 -10.87 -14.16
CA ALA A 77 11.55 -11.98 -13.61
C ALA A 77 12.18 -12.50 -12.30
N TYR A 78 11.35 -12.86 -11.34
CA TYR A 78 11.75 -13.54 -10.13
C TYR A 78 11.86 -15.05 -10.37
N ASP A 79 12.69 -15.73 -9.59
CA ASP A 79 12.65 -17.19 -9.55
C ASP A 79 11.42 -17.67 -8.72
N VAL A 80 11.06 -16.88 -7.70
CA VAL A 80 9.86 -17.10 -6.89
C VAL A 80 9.18 -15.75 -6.65
N LEU A 81 7.93 -15.62 -7.13
CA LEU A 81 7.06 -14.50 -6.84
C LEU A 81 5.92 -14.95 -5.94
N ILE A 82 5.84 -14.34 -4.77
CA ILE A 82 4.82 -14.63 -3.76
C ILE A 82 3.72 -13.57 -3.85
N VAL A 83 2.49 -14.01 -3.98
CA VAL A 83 1.31 -13.14 -3.98
C VAL A 83 0.65 -13.21 -2.61
N GLY A 84 0.76 -12.11 -1.87
CA GLY A 84 0.27 -11.98 -0.51
C GLY A 84 1.38 -11.92 0.55
N GLY A 85 1.32 -10.89 1.39
CA GLY A 85 2.32 -10.58 2.42
C GLY A 85 1.94 -11.02 3.84
N GLY A 86 0.98 -11.93 4.00
CA GLY A 86 0.63 -12.49 5.31
C GLY A 86 1.71 -13.43 5.86
N PRO A 87 1.49 -14.05 7.05
CA PRO A 87 2.48 -14.92 7.69
C PRO A 87 2.98 -16.07 6.79
N ALA A 88 2.09 -16.67 6.00
CA ALA A 88 2.44 -17.73 5.06
C ALA A 88 3.35 -17.21 3.93
N GLY A 89 3.02 -16.03 3.37
CA GLY A 89 3.83 -15.39 2.33
C GLY A 89 5.20 -14.97 2.86
N ALA A 90 5.26 -14.39 4.06
CA ALA A 90 6.52 -14.04 4.73
C ALA A 90 7.39 -15.29 4.97
N ALA A 91 6.80 -16.39 5.46
CA ALA A 91 7.51 -17.65 5.64
C ALA A 91 8.07 -18.17 4.30
N ALA A 92 7.24 -18.24 3.26
CA ALA A 92 7.67 -18.68 1.93
C ALA A 92 8.82 -17.81 1.41
N ALA A 93 8.74 -16.49 1.58
CA ALA A 93 9.76 -15.55 1.15
C ALA A 93 11.09 -15.75 1.86
N VAL A 94 11.07 -15.87 3.19
CA VAL A 94 12.27 -16.11 3.99
C VAL A 94 12.93 -17.44 3.59
N TYR A 95 12.15 -18.51 3.45
CA TYR A 95 12.70 -19.82 3.09
C TYR A 95 13.27 -19.85 1.68
N ALA A 96 12.64 -19.23 0.71
CA ALA A 96 13.16 -19.12 -0.67
C ALA A 96 14.45 -18.27 -0.69
N ALA A 97 14.43 -17.09 -0.10
CA ALA A 97 15.57 -16.18 -0.09
C ALA A 97 16.80 -16.78 0.63
N ARG A 98 16.62 -17.54 1.71
CA ARG A 98 17.69 -18.27 2.40
C ARG A 98 18.38 -19.33 1.53
N LYS A 99 17.75 -19.80 0.47
CA LYS A 99 18.34 -20.70 -0.54
C LYS A 99 19.06 -19.95 -1.65
N GLY A 100 19.16 -18.63 -1.57
CA GLY A 100 19.73 -17.80 -2.62
C GLY A 100 18.81 -17.60 -3.83
N ILE A 101 17.53 -17.93 -3.71
CA ILE A 101 16.53 -17.78 -4.75
C ILE A 101 16.10 -16.32 -4.83
N ARG A 102 16.10 -15.72 -6.00
CA ARG A 102 15.62 -14.37 -6.23
C ARG A 102 14.12 -14.31 -5.99
N THR A 103 13.73 -13.67 -4.89
CA THR A 103 12.37 -13.72 -4.37
C THR A 103 11.73 -12.33 -4.31
N GLY A 104 10.51 -12.21 -4.82
CA GLY A 104 9.65 -11.04 -4.68
C GLY A 104 8.36 -11.37 -3.95
N VAL A 105 7.79 -10.38 -3.27
CA VAL A 105 6.48 -10.43 -2.63
C VAL A 105 5.64 -9.28 -3.13
N ALA A 106 4.51 -9.56 -3.77
CA ALA A 106 3.49 -8.57 -4.13
C ALA A 106 2.33 -8.64 -3.13
N ALA A 107 2.00 -7.55 -2.48
CA ALA A 107 0.95 -7.50 -1.47
C ALA A 107 0.24 -6.14 -1.46
N GLU A 108 -1.06 -6.13 -1.20
CA GLU A 108 -1.79 -4.88 -0.93
C GLU A 108 -1.27 -4.22 0.36
N ARG A 109 -1.08 -5.03 1.38
CA ARG A 109 -0.55 -4.63 2.68
C ARG A 109 0.26 -5.80 3.26
N PHE A 110 1.53 -5.56 3.58
CA PHE A 110 2.31 -6.60 4.27
C PHE A 110 1.71 -6.88 5.65
N GLY A 111 1.70 -8.15 6.07
CA GLY A 111 0.96 -8.64 7.21
C GLY A 111 -0.47 -9.09 6.84
N GLY A 112 -1.09 -8.53 5.80
CA GLY A 112 -2.44 -8.91 5.39
C GLY A 112 -3.47 -8.69 6.50
N GLN A 113 -4.39 -9.63 6.66
CA GLN A 113 -5.47 -9.58 7.67
C GLN A 113 -4.97 -9.62 9.12
N VAL A 114 -3.75 -10.11 9.35
CA VAL A 114 -3.14 -10.12 10.69
C VAL A 114 -3.07 -8.73 11.29
N ASN A 115 -2.85 -7.69 10.47
CA ASN A 115 -2.83 -6.31 10.95
C ASN A 115 -4.11 -5.87 11.70
N ASP A 116 -5.22 -6.53 11.46
CA ASP A 116 -6.53 -6.18 12.03
C ASP A 116 -6.84 -7.01 13.28
N THR A 117 -5.92 -7.88 13.70
CA THR A 117 -6.06 -8.75 14.87
C THR A 117 -5.57 -8.04 16.13
N LEU A 118 -6.41 -8.00 17.17
CA LEU A 118 -6.09 -7.30 18.42
C LEU A 118 -5.13 -8.12 19.30
N ALA A 119 -5.29 -9.45 19.35
CA ALA A 119 -4.46 -10.35 20.14
C ALA A 119 -4.16 -11.63 19.36
N ILE A 120 -2.91 -12.07 19.40
CA ILE A 120 -2.40 -13.29 18.77
C ILE A 120 -1.66 -14.08 19.82
N GLU A 121 -2.17 -15.26 20.16
CA GLU A 121 -1.62 -16.16 21.19
C GLU A 121 -1.34 -17.57 20.64
N ASN A 122 -1.65 -17.79 19.37
CA ASN A 122 -1.60 -19.11 18.71
C ASN A 122 -0.51 -19.21 17.64
N TYR A 123 0.45 -18.29 17.62
CA TYR A 123 1.59 -18.37 16.72
C TYR A 123 2.80 -18.96 17.47
N ILE A 124 3.33 -20.08 16.94
CA ILE A 124 4.42 -20.80 17.59
C ILE A 124 5.64 -19.91 17.83
N SER A 125 6.26 -19.99 18.99
CA SER A 125 7.36 -19.17 19.50
C SER A 125 7.01 -17.71 19.84
N VAL A 126 5.77 -17.29 19.67
CA VAL A 126 5.26 -15.98 20.09
C VAL A 126 4.12 -16.22 21.09
N LEU A 127 4.39 -15.96 22.36
CA LEU A 127 3.41 -16.24 23.43
C LEU A 127 2.19 -15.33 23.33
N GLU A 128 2.43 -14.05 23.09
CA GLU A 128 1.40 -13.02 22.95
C GLU A 128 1.93 -11.85 22.11
N THR A 129 1.11 -11.34 21.20
CA THR A 129 1.40 -10.13 20.42
C THR A 129 0.11 -9.52 19.88
N ASP A 130 0.19 -8.31 19.35
CA ASP A 130 -0.86 -7.73 18.50
C ASP A 130 -0.52 -7.86 17.01
N GLY A 131 -1.54 -7.77 16.16
CA GLY A 131 -1.39 -7.91 14.72
C GLY A 131 -0.39 -6.95 14.09
N PRO A 132 -0.44 -5.64 14.37
CA PRO A 132 0.52 -4.68 13.83
C PRO A 132 1.97 -4.97 14.20
N LYS A 133 2.25 -5.31 15.46
CA LYS A 133 3.60 -5.70 15.90
C LYS A 133 4.07 -6.97 15.22
N PHE A 134 3.19 -7.95 15.13
CA PHE A 134 3.51 -9.21 14.47
C PHE A 134 3.79 -9.00 12.97
N ALA A 135 2.95 -8.25 12.27
CA ALA A 135 3.15 -7.91 10.87
C ALA A 135 4.48 -7.16 10.63
N ALA A 136 4.80 -6.19 11.50
CA ALA A 136 6.06 -5.46 11.43
C ALA A 136 7.27 -6.38 11.65
N ALA A 137 7.20 -7.32 12.58
CA ALA A 137 8.26 -8.30 12.82
C ALA A 137 8.47 -9.24 11.62
N LEU A 138 7.38 -9.71 11.00
CA LEU A 138 7.43 -10.52 9.78
C LEU A 138 8.05 -9.74 8.62
N GLU A 139 7.68 -8.48 8.43
CA GLU A 139 8.22 -7.63 7.38
C GLU A 139 9.72 -7.38 7.59
N ALA A 140 10.12 -7.02 8.80
CA ALA A 140 11.53 -6.81 9.14
C ALA A 140 12.37 -8.08 8.88
N HIS A 141 11.86 -9.25 9.28
CA HIS A 141 12.51 -10.53 9.02
C HIS A 141 12.63 -10.82 7.52
N THR A 142 11.58 -10.60 6.76
CA THR A 142 11.58 -10.81 5.30
C THR A 142 12.58 -9.88 4.61
N ARG A 143 12.62 -8.59 4.99
CA ARG A 143 13.57 -7.62 4.45
C ARG A 143 15.02 -7.95 4.79
N ALA A 144 15.29 -8.55 5.94
CA ALA A 144 16.64 -8.94 6.36
C ALA A 144 17.31 -9.96 5.41
N TYR A 145 16.51 -10.70 4.63
CA TYR A 145 16.99 -11.61 3.60
C TYR A 145 17.02 -11.01 2.18
N GLY A 146 16.85 -9.70 2.04
CA GLY A 146 16.93 -9.02 0.74
C GLY A 146 15.76 -9.30 -0.19
N VAL A 147 14.63 -9.76 0.33
CA VAL A 147 13.40 -9.98 -0.45
C VAL A 147 12.87 -8.64 -0.96
N ASP A 148 12.51 -8.59 -2.24
CA ASP A 148 11.89 -7.41 -2.85
C ASP A 148 10.39 -7.37 -2.50
N ILE A 149 10.03 -6.52 -1.56
CA ILE A 149 8.65 -6.37 -1.09
C ILE A 149 7.98 -5.19 -1.83
N MET A 150 6.94 -5.50 -2.58
CA MET A 150 6.13 -4.56 -3.35
C MET A 150 4.77 -4.40 -2.66
N ASN A 151 4.65 -3.39 -1.80
CA ASN A 151 3.41 -3.02 -1.14
C ASN A 151 2.47 -2.26 -2.07
N LEU A 152 1.18 -2.17 -1.69
CA LEU A 152 0.10 -1.52 -2.45
C LEU A 152 -0.13 -2.17 -3.82
N GLN A 153 0.23 -3.45 -3.96
CA GLN A 153 0.08 -4.20 -5.19
C GLN A 153 -0.98 -5.29 -5.02
N ARG A 154 -2.12 -5.08 -5.64
CA ARG A 154 -3.19 -6.09 -5.73
C ARG A 154 -3.00 -6.90 -7.00
N ALA A 155 -2.85 -8.21 -6.84
CA ALA A 155 -2.89 -9.13 -7.96
C ALA A 155 -4.32 -9.27 -8.47
N ASP A 156 -4.50 -9.13 -9.77
CA ASP A 156 -5.79 -9.23 -10.44
C ASP A 156 -5.93 -10.57 -11.17
N LYS A 157 -4.89 -10.97 -11.91
CA LYS A 157 -4.94 -12.17 -12.72
C LYS A 157 -3.59 -12.88 -12.77
N LEU A 158 -3.65 -14.22 -12.72
CA LEU A 158 -2.50 -15.08 -13.02
C LEU A 158 -2.61 -15.57 -14.48
N ILE A 159 -1.55 -15.39 -15.24
CA ILE A 159 -1.43 -15.88 -16.61
C ILE A 159 -0.37 -17.00 -16.60
N PRO A 160 -0.78 -18.25 -16.84
CA PRO A 160 0.14 -19.36 -16.93
C PRO A 160 1.12 -19.19 -18.09
N ALA A 161 2.30 -19.81 -17.98
CA ALA A 161 3.25 -19.88 -19.07
C ALA A 161 2.64 -20.55 -20.30
N ALA A 162 2.89 -20.00 -21.48
CA ALA A 162 2.36 -20.52 -22.73
C ALA A 162 2.95 -21.90 -23.10
N GLN A 163 4.12 -22.23 -22.54
CA GLN A 163 4.80 -23.51 -22.77
C GLN A 163 5.64 -23.88 -21.52
N PRO A 164 5.95 -25.17 -21.33
CA PRO A 164 6.80 -25.61 -20.23
C PRO A 164 8.13 -24.85 -20.16
N GLY A 165 8.50 -24.39 -18.97
CA GLY A 165 9.70 -23.57 -18.74
C GLY A 165 9.58 -22.10 -19.11
N GLY A 166 8.41 -21.65 -19.58
CA GLY A 166 8.11 -20.24 -19.77
C GLY A 166 7.79 -19.53 -18.45
N LEU A 167 7.76 -18.20 -18.50
CA LEU A 167 7.45 -17.37 -17.34
C LEU A 167 5.94 -17.32 -17.09
N ILE A 168 5.56 -17.37 -15.83
CA ILE A 168 4.23 -17.07 -15.34
C ILE A 168 4.14 -15.56 -15.15
N GLU A 169 3.02 -14.96 -15.51
CA GLU A 169 2.78 -13.54 -15.34
C GLU A 169 1.64 -13.28 -14.32
N VAL A 170 1.89 -12.36 -13.39
CA VAL A 170 0.88 -11.83 -12.47
C VAL A 170 0.52 -10.41 -12.89
N GLN A 171 -0.70 -10.22 -13.38
CA GLN A 171 -1.22 -8.89 -13.66
C GLN A 171 -1.69 -8.23 -12.38
N LEU A 172 -1.41 -6.93 -12.25
CA LEU A 172 -1.75 -6.12 -11.09
C LEU A 172 -2.92 -5.19 -11.43
N ALA A 173 -3.73 -4.87 -10.42
CA ALA A 173 -4.90 -4.02 -10.58
C ALA A 173 -4.59 -2.60 -11.09
N ASN A 174 -3.36 -2.12 -10.92
CA ASN A 174 -2.89 -0.84 -11.46
C ASN A 174 -2.48 -0.89 -12.94
N GLY A 175 -2.63 -2.04 -13.60
CA GLY A 175 -2.25 -2.29 -14.99
C GLY A 175 -0.80 -2.71 -15.20
N GLY A 176 -0.01 -2.82 -14.15
CA GLY A 176 1.34 -3.40 -14.20
C GLY A 176 1.34 -4.91 -14.21
N SER A 177 2.51 -5.51 -14.48
CA SER A 177 2.69 -6.95 -14.40
C SER A 177 4.03 -7.33 -13.79
N LEU A 178 4.07 -8.50 -13.16
CA LEU A 178 5.28 -9.13 -12.62
C LEU A 178 5.42 -10.52 -13.21
N LYS A 179 6.66 -11.00 -13.33
CA LYS A 179 6.94 -12.31 -13.93
C LYS A 179 7.78 -13.18 -13.01
N ALA A 180 7.53 -14.49 -13.06
CA ALA A 180 8.33 -15.52 -12.37
C ALA A 180 8.41 -16.80 -13.19
#